data_ed5176395356fe3749b49b9b835f3a6f
#
_entry.id   ed5176395356fe3749b49b9b835f3a6f
#
_cell.length_a   1.000
_cell.length_b   1.000
_cell.length_c   1.000
_cell.angle_alpha   90.00
_cell.angle_beta   90.00
_cell.angle_gamma   90.00
#
_symmetry.space_group_name_H-M   'P 1'
#
loop_
_entity.id
_entity.type
_entity.pdbx_description
1 polymer ?
#
loop_
_entity_poly.entity_id
_entity_poly.type
_entity_poly.pdbx_seq_one_letter_code
_entity_poly.pdbx_strand_id
1 'polypeptide(L)'
;MVAKNKLIRFTATEVTDAFEKEDELIKQVQSNQLSQVLLLWQVKSPTLVLPAGKKWPVSNELEHALNTSGWKLFSRKTGGAPVPQVPGIINLSHIYHWPEGEPYNIKKAYLDLCAILTVFFEQLGVKVDVHATPYSYCDGEYNLNIGGQKIVGTAQRVLLKKGGGQVVLSQACILIDADVEKIVEPVRMCNQLCGHDDDIRGDVHTPLFHHISDRPSVDSLFQQLTSAFLTHAKTE
;
A
#
# COMPACT_ATOMS: atom_id res chain seq x y z
N MET A 1 -4.76 -30.63 -2.73
CA MET A 1 -4.42 -30.06 -1.39
C MET A 1 -5.45 -28.99 -1.06
N VAL A 2 -5.93 -28.91 0.18
CA VAL A 2 -6.85 -27.83 0.58
C VAL A 2 -6.08 -26.51 0.59
N ALA A 3 -6.61 -25.48 -0.09
CA ALA A 3 -6.01 -24.15 -0.11
C ALA A 3 -5.92 -23.59 1.32
N LYS A 4 -4.72 -23.20 1.74
CA LYS A 4 -4.46 -22.62 3.06
C LYS A 4 -4.35 -21.11 2.92
N ASN A 5 -5.47 -20.42 3.13
CA ASN A 5 -5.54 -18.97 3.12
C ASN A 5 -5.31 -18.41 4.53
N LYS A 6 -4.68 -17.27 4.65
CA LYS A 6 -4.39 -16.62 5.93
C LYS A 6 -4.77 -15.14 5.89
N LEU A 7 -5.44 -14.67 6.95
CA LEU A 7 -5.72 -13.27 7.21
C LEU A 7 -4.95 -12.83 8.45
N ILE A 8 -4.22 -11.74 8.34
CA ILE A 8 -3.50 -11.11 9.45
C ILE A 8 -3.91 -9.64 9.54
N ARG A 9 -4.10 -9.14 10.76
CA ARG A 9 -4.51 -7.77 11.04
C ARG A 9 -3.67 -7.19 12.16
N PHE A 10 -3.14 -5.97 11.96
CA PHE A 10 -2.48 -5.17 12.98
C PHE A 10 -3.11 -3.78 13.02
N THR A 11 -3.93 -3.50 14.01
CA THR A 11 -4.59 -2.19 14.19
C THR A 11 -3.63 -1.09 14.61
N ALA A 12 -2.46 -1.46 15.17
CA ALA A 12 -1.36 -0.55 15.45
C ALA A 12 -0.03 -1.33 15.50
N THR A 13 0.89 -1.04 14.59
CA THR A 13 2.21 -1.71 14.53
C THR A 13 3.31 -0.74 14.10
N GLU A 14 4.57 -1.08 14.30
CA GLU A 14 5.67 -0.38 13.65
C GLU A 14 5.78 -0.83 12.20
N VAL A 15 6.27 0.07 11.35
CA VAL A 15 6.51 -0.25 9.91
C VAL A 15 7.47 -1.44 9.77
N THR A 16 8.53 -1.48 10.59
CA THR A 16 9.50 -2.57 10.61
C THR A 16 8.83 -3.92 10.84
N ASP A 17 7.99 -4.02 11.89
CA ASP A 17 7.31 -5.27 12.26
C ASP A 17 6.34 -5.74 11.15
N ALA A 18 5.65 -4.78 10.52
CA ALA A 18 4.73 -5.07 9.41
C ALA A 18 5.47 -5.64 8.19
N PHE A 19 6.59 -5.04 7.79
CA PHE A 19 7.38 -5.52 6.64
C PHE A 19 8.15 -6.81 6.96
N GLU A 20 8.62 -7.01 8.19
CA GLU A 20 9.20 -8.30 8.61
C GLU A 20 8.15 -9.42 8.52
N LYS A 21 6.91 -9.13 8.96
CA LYS A 21 5.80 -10.06 8.83
C LYS A 21 5.44 -10.33 7.37
N GLU A 22 5.42 -9.31 6.52
CA GLU A 22 5.19 -9.46 5.08
C GLU A 22 6.26 -10.38 4.46
N ASP A 23 7.54 -10.20 4.77
CA ASP A 23 8.63 -11.04 4.29
C ASP A 23 8.51 -12.51 4.75
N GLU A 24 8.07 -12.74 6.00
CA GLU A 24 7.79 -14.09 6.52
C GLU A 24 6.66 -14.75 5.70
N LEU A 25 5.58 -14.02 5.46
CA LEU A 25 4.40 -14.51 4.73
C LEU A 25 4.72 -14.80 3.25
N ILE A 26 5.53 -13.97 2.60
CA ILE A 26 6.04 -14.23 1.25
C ILE A 26 6.75 -15.59 1.20
N LYS A 27 7.64 -15.88 2.16
CA LYS A 27 8.35 -17.16 2.24
C LYS A 27 7.40 -18.34 2.44
N GLN A 28 6.34 -18.16 3.25
CA GLN A 28 5.33 -19.21 3.47
C GLN A 28 4.53 -19.50 2.19
N VAL A 29 4.20 -18.48 1.40
CA VAL A 29 3.55 -18.68 0.09
C VAL A 29 4.54 -19.30 -0.91
N GLN A 30 5.77 -18.81 -1.01
CA GLN A 30 6.80 -19.36 -1.91
C GLN A 30 7.08 -20.85 -1.64
N SER A 31 6.98 -21.29 -0.38
CA SER A 31 7.19 -22.71 0.03
C SER A 31 5.92 -23.57 -0.04
N ASN A 32 4.80 -23.05 -0.56
CA ASN A 32 3.48 -23.72 -0.59
C ASN A 32 2.89 -24.07 0.78
N GLN A 33 3.38 -23.46 1.86
CA GLN A 33 2.76 -23.60 3.19
C GLN A 33 1.42 -22.87 3.24
N LEU A 34 1.31 -21.76 2.48
CA LEU A 34 0.08 -20.98 2.29
C LEU A 34 -0.19 -20.83 0.79
N SER A 35 -1.46 -20.78 0.41
CA SER A 35 -1.89 -20.53 -0.97
C SER A 35 -1.95 -19.02 -1.25
N GLN A 36 -2.48 -18.27 -0.31
CA GLN A 36 -2.51 -16.81 -0.34
C GLN A 36 -2.65 -16.21 1.06
N VAL A 37 -2.31 -14.93 1.18
CA VAL A 37 -2.39 -14.17 2.42
C VAL A 37 -2.93 -12.78 2.14
N LEU A 38 -3.82 -12.32 3.03
CA LEU A 38 -4.18 -10.92 3.15
C LEU A 38 -3.62 -10.40 4.48
N LEU A 39 -2.72 -9.41 4.42
CA LEU A 39 -2.18 -8.69 5.56
C LEU A 39 -2.74 -7.26 5.54
N LEU A 40 -3.44 -6.87 6.61
CA LEU A 40 -3.97 -5.51 6.82
C LEU A 40 -3.30 -4.90 8.03
N TRP A 41 -2.81 -3.67 7.91
CA TRP A 41 -2.14 -3.02 9.02
C TRP A 41 -2.24 -1.50 8.99
N GLN A 42 -2.16 -0.89 10.17
CA GLN A 42 -2.02 0.53 10.38
C GLN A 42 -0.77 0.80 11.22
N VAL A 43 -0.01 1.83 10.85
CA VAL A 43 1.18 2.22 11.61
C VAL A 43 0.78 2.97 12.88
N LYS A 44 1.58 2.84 13.94
CA LYS A 44 1.40 3.59 15.20
C LYS A 44 2.25 4.86 15.29
N SER A 45 3.31 4.98 14.49
CA SER A 45 4.25 6.11 14.52
C SER A 45 4.52 6.63 13.10
N PRO A 46 4.61 7.96 12.88
CA PRO A 46 4.95 8.52 11.58
C PRO A 46 6.25 7.94 11.03
N THR A 47 6.24 7.43 9.81
CA THR A 47 7.39 6.81 9.16
C THR A 47 7.38 7.14 7.66
N LEU A 48 8.48 7.65 7.12
CA LEU A 48 8.69 7.75 5.68
C LEU A 48 9.29 6.44 5.16
N VAL A 49 8.59 5.78 4.24
CA VAL A 49 9.01 4.51 3.63
C VAL A 49 9.63 4.78 2.27
N LEU A 50 10.95 4.59 2.16
CA LEU A 50 11.66 4.72 0.89
C LEU A 50 11.49 3.46 0.03
N PRO A 51 11.41 3.63 -1.31
CA PRO A 51 11.36 2.50 -2.23
C PRO A 51 12.73 1.83 -2.38
N ALA A 52 12.74 0.62 -2.92
CA ALA A 52 13.98 -0.01 -3.38
C ALA A 52 14.64 0.79 -4.50
N GLY A 53 15.97 0.80 -4.51
CA GLY A 53 16.77 1.46 -5.55
C GLY A 53 17.68 2.55 -5.00
N LYS A 54 18.33 3.28 -5.91
CA LYS A 54 19.35 4.29 -5.59
C LYS A 54 18.86 5.75 -5.76
N LYS A 55 17.62 5.94 -6.20
CA LYS A 55 17.08 7.27 -6.47
C LYS A 55 16.93 8.10 -5.18
N TRP A 56 16.60 7.45 -4.06
CA TRP A 56 16.50 8.08 -2.75
C TRP A 56 17.46 7.40 -1.76
N PRO A 57 18.74 7.78 -1.77
CA PRO A 57 19.73 7.19 -0.86
C PRO A 57 19.47 7.63 0.58
N VAL A 58 19.63 6.69 1.51
CA VAL A 58 19.64 7.04 2.94
C VAL A 58 20.93 7.77 3.24
N SER A 59 20.82 8.94 3.87
CA SER A 59 21.94 9.74 4.36
C SER A 59 21.70 10.16 5.81
N ASN A 60 22.78 10.43 6.55
CA ASN A 60 22.67 10.94 7.93
C ASN A 60 21.89 12.26 7.98
N GLU A 61 22.01 13.09 6.96
CA GLU A 61 21.28 14.36 6.85
C GLU A 61 19.78 14.13 6.72
N LEU A 62 19.34 13.21 5.84
CA LEU A 62 17.95 12.84 5.66
C LEU A 62 17.36 12.24 6.96
N GLU A 63 18.08 11.30 7.58
CA GLU A 63 17.64 10.69 8.85
C GLU A 63 17.50 11.74 9.96
N HIS A 64 18.47 12.65 10.09
CA HIS A 64 18.43 13.71 11.09
C HIS A 64 17.26 14.67 10.86
N ALA A 65 17.06 15.12 9.63
CA ALA A 65 15.98 16.02 9.27
C ALA A 65 14.59 15.40 9.53
N LEU A 66 14.38 14.15 9.13
CA LEU A 66 13.15 13.43 9.40
C LEU A 66 12.91 13.21 10.89
N ASN A 67 13.91 12.76 11.63
CA ASN A 67 13.82 12.56 13.08
C ASN A 67 13.48 13.85 13.83
N THR A 68 14.08 14.97 13.42
CA THR A 68 13.79 16.29 14.01
C THR A 68 12.34 16.72 13.77
N SER A 69 11.76 16.30 12.64
CA SER A 69 10.35 16.55 12.29
C SER A 69 9.40 15.47 12.83
N GLY A 70 9.87 14.53 13.66
CA GLY A 70 9.06 13.47 14.28
C GLY A 70 8.78 12.27 13.36
N TRP A 71 9.52 12.10 12.27
CA TRP A 71 9.37 11.00 11.32
C TRP A 71 10.51 9.99 11.47
N LYS A 72 10.16 8.71 11.49
CA LYS A 72 11.11 7.60 11.34
C LYS A 72 11.39 7.36 9.85
N LEU A 73 12.49 6.71 9.53
CA LEU A 73 12.86 6.29 8.18
C LEU A 73 12.89 4.77 8.07
N PHE A 74 12.34 4.22 6.99
CA PHE A 74 12.38 2.81 6.66
C PHE A 74 12.56 2.61 5.15
N SER A 75 13.24 1.54 4.72
CA SER A 75 13.40 1.20 3.31
C SER A 75 12.73 -0.13 2.98
N ARG A 76 11.78 -0.11 2.02
CA ARG A 76 11.09 -1.32 1.54
C ARG A 76 11.80 -1.96 0.34
N LYS A 77 11.38 -3.19 0.01
CA LYS A 77 11.93 -3.96 -1.13
C LYS A 77 11.15 -3.77 -2.44
N THR A 78 10.01 -3.09 -2.41
CA THR A 78 9.21 -2.74 -3.60
C THR A 78 9.66 -1.40 -4.18
N GLY A 79 9.49 -1.21 -5.48
CA GLY A 79 9.80 0.04 -6.17
C GLY A 79 8.77 1.15 -5.92
N GLY A 80 8.86 2.22 -6.72
CA GLY A 80 7.98 3.39 -6.66
C GLY A 80 8.68 4.63 -6.13
N ALA A 81 7.97 5.46 -5.36
CA ALA A 81 8.46 6.67 -4.72
C ALA A 81 8.41 6.57 -3.19
N PRO A 82 8.96 7.53 -2.43
CA PRO A 82 8.77 7.61 -0.98
C PRO A 82 7.29 7.69 -0.62
N VAL A 83 6.88 6.94 0.41
CA VAL A 83 5.47 6.86 0.86
C VAL A 83 5.42 7.19 2.35
N PRO A 84 4.68 8.24 2.75
CA PRO A 84 4.47 8.56 4.15
C PRO A 84 3.48 7.56 4.78
N GLN A 85 3.75 7.19 6.03
CA GLN A 85 2.91 6.32 6.85
C GLN A 85 2.62 7.02 8.17
N VAL A 86 1.34 7.23 8.45
CA VAL A 86 0.86 7.82 9.72
C VAL A 86 -0.36 7.04 10.23
N PRO A 87 -0.71 7.13 11.52
CA PRO A 87 -2.04 6.75 11.99
C PRO A 87 -3.11 7.44 11.14
N GLY A 88 -4.12 6.70 10.68
CA GLY A 88 -5.10 7.19 9.69
C GLY A 88 -4.80 6.76 8.25
N ILE A 89 -3.75 5.96 8.03
CA ILE A 89 -3.47 5.25 6.78
C ILE A 89 -3.59 3.74 7.04
N ILE A 90 -4.39 3.06 6.22
CA ILE A 90 -4.48 1.60 6.21
C ILE A 90 -3.67 1.05 5.05
N ASN A 91 -2.87 0.03 5.36
CA ASN A 91 -2.09 -0.71 4.37
C ASN A 91 -2.68 -2.10 4.17
N LEU A 92 -2.64 -2.56 2.92
CA LEU A 92 -3.04 -3.88 2.48
C LEU A 92 -1.88 -4.51 1.70
N SER A 93 -1.54 -5.77 2.05
CA SER A 93 -0.66 -6.61 1.25
C SER A 93 -1.38 -7.91 0.92
N HIS A 94 -1.63 -8.16 -0.38
CA HIS A 94 -2.12 -9.42 -0.89
C HIS A 94 -0.96 -10.21 -1.50
N ILE A 95 -0.68 -11.38 -0.94
CA ILE A 95 0.42 -12.27 -1.36
C ILE A 95 -0.22 -13.55 -1.88
N TYR A 96 0.05 -13.91 -3.13
CA TYR A 96 -0.60 -15.05 -3.77
C TYR A 96 0.26 -15.67 -4.88
N HIS A 97 -0.06 -16.90 -5.27
CA HIS A 97 0.53 -17.52 -6.45
C HIS A 97 -0.09 -16.97 -7.72
N TRP A 98 0.75 -16.55 -8.68
CA TRP A 98 0.27 -16.30 -10.04
C TRP A 98 -0.17 -17.64 -10.67
N PRO A 99 -1.27 -17.68 -11.46
CA PRO A 99 -1.77 -18.91 -12.07
C PRO A 99 -0.69 -19.66 -12.83
N GLU A 100 -0.62 -20.97 -12.62
CA GLU A 100 0.35 -21.83 -13.31
C GLU A 100 0.08 -21.89 -14.82
N GLY A 101 1.14 -21.78 -15.63
CA GLY A 101 1.04 -21.77 -17.09
C GLY A 101 0.67 -20.43 -17.71
N GLU A 102 0.32 -19.42 -16.92
CA GLU A 102 0.04 -18.07 -17.42
C GLU A 102 1.28 -17.19 -17.34
N PRO A 103 1.65 -16.47 -18.42
CA PRO A 103 2.67 -15.42 -18.34
C PRO A 103 2.23 -14.34 -17.34
N TYR A 104 3.17 -13.89 -16.50
CA TYR A 104 2.86 -12.80 -15.57
C TYR A 104 2.43 -11.53 -16.30
N ASN A 105 1.28 -11.00 -15.93
CA ASN A 105 0.73 -9.78 -16.50
C ASN A 105 0.63 -8.69 -15.41
N ILE A 106 1.56 -7.74 -15.48
CA ILE A 106 1.66 -6.61 -14.55
C ILE A 106 0.33 -5.85 -14.47
N LYS A 107 -0.26 -5.52 -15.62
CA LYS A 107 -1.51 -4.75 -15.70
C LYS A 107 -2.66 -5.51 -15.05
N LYS A 108 -2.81 -6.82 -15.34
CA LYS A 108 -3.86 -7.64 -14.74
C LYS A 108 -3.74 -7.64 -13.21
N ALA A 109 -2.55 -7.89 -12.67
CA ALA A 109 -2.34 -7.93 -11.21
C ALA A 109 -2.66 -6.59 -10.51
N TYR A 110 -2.40 -5.44 -11.16
CA TYR A 110 -2.85 -4.14 -10.64
C TYR A 110 -4.37 -3.97 -10.70
N LEU A 111 -4.99 -4.34 -11.83
CA LEU A 111 -6.44 -4.20 -12.02
C LEU A 111 -7.22 -5.12 -11.07
N ASP A 112 -6.73 -6.32 -10.79
CA ASP A 112 -7.34 -7.24 -9.82
C ASP A 112 -7.34 -6.60 -8.41
N LEU A 113 -6.22 -5.98 -7.98
CA LEU A 113 -6.17 -5.24 -6.72
C LEU A 113 -7.12 -4.03 -6.73
N CYS A 114 -7.13 -3.25 -7.82
CA CYS A 114 -8.02 -2.09 -7.97
C CYS A 114 -9.50 -2.51 -7.90
N ALA A 115 -9.88 -3.64 -8.49
CA ALA A 115 -11.25 -4.16 -8.44
C ALA A 115 -11.68 -4.50 -7.00
N ILE A 116 -10.81 -5.16 -6.22
CA ILE A 116 -11.06 -5.43 -4.78
C ILE A 116 -11.29 -4.11 -4.02
N LEU A 117 -10.44 -3.12 -4.24
CA LEU A 117 -10.53 -1.83 -3.57
C LEU A 117 -11.77 -1.04 -4.02
N THR A 118 -12.15 -1.13 -5.29
CA THR A 118 -13.39 -0.52 -5.80
C THR A 118 -14.61 -1.08 -5.07
N VAL A 119 -14.70 -2.41 -4.91
CA VAL A 119 -15.78 -3.05 -4.12
C VAL A 119 -15.78 -2.56 -2.67
N PHE A 120 -14.62 -2.37 -2.04
CA PHE A 120 -14.53 -1.82 -0.69
C PHE A 120 -15.12 -0.40 -0.61
N PHE A 121 -14.78 0.49 -1.54
CA PHE A 121 -15.29 1.86 -1.56
C PHE A 121 -16.79 1.91 -1.90
N GLU A 122 -17.26 1.06 -2.81
CA GLU A 122 -18.69 0.93 -3.15
C GLU A 122 -19.53 0.50 -1.94
N GLN A 123 -19.03 -0.43 -1.10
CA GLN A 123 -19.67 -0.82 0.16
C GLN A 123 -19.80 0.34 1.15
N LEU A 124 -18.95 1.37 1.03
CA LEU A 124 -19.00 2.60 1.81
C LEU A 124 -19.80 3.73 1.12
N GLY A 125 -20.41 3.45 -0.04
CA GLY A 125 -21.15 4.43 -0.82
C GLY A 125 -20.25 5.45 -1.55
N VAL A 126 -18.97 5.14 -1.74
CA VAL A 126 -17.99 6.02 -2.38
C VAL A 126 -17.60 5.47 -3.74
N LYS A 127 -17.67 6.31 -4.77
CA LYS A 127 -17.20 5.97 -6.12
C LYS A 127 -15.72 6.38 -6.27
N VAL A 128 -14.93 5.48 -6.83
CA VAL A 128 -13.50 5.72 -7.15
C VAL A 128 -13.22 5.48 -8.62
N ASP A 129 -12.23 6.19 -9.15
CA ASP A 129 -11.72 6.04 -10.52
C ASP A 129 -10.24 5.64 -10.46
N VAL A 130 -9.77 4.81 -11.44
CA VAL A 130 -8.39 4.30 -11.49
C VAL A 130 -7.61 5.05 -12.56
N HIS A 131 -6.67 5.88 -12.14
CA HIS A 131 -5.78 6.63 -13.04
C HIS A 131 -4.58 7.22 -12.27
N ALA A 132 -3.56 7.69 -13.00
CA ALA A 132 -2.46 8.47 -12.43
C ALA A 132 -2.98 9.77 -11.79
N THR A 133 -2.31 10.21 -10.71
CA THR A 133 -2.63 11.45 -10.01
C THR A 133 -1.42 12.39 -10.07
N PRO A 134 -1.38 13.32 -11.03
CA PRO A 134 -0.28 14.28 -11.14
C PRO A 134 -0.05 15.05 -9.84
N TYR A 135 1.20 15.36 -9.55
CA TYR A 135 1.63 16.06 -8.33
C TYR A 135 1.45 15.30 -7.02
N SER A 136 0.95 14.06 -7.05
CA SER A 136 0.91 13.22 -5.84
C SER A 136 2.27 12.56 -5.59
N TYR A 137 2.57 12.25 -4.31
CA TYR A 137 3.66 11.31 -4.08
C TYR A 137 3.27 9.96 -4.73
N CYS A 138 4.19 9.36 -5.51
CA CYS A 138 3.92 8.13 -6.24
C CYS A 138 2.67 8.23 -7.16
N ASP A 139 2.81 8.94 -8.27
CA ASP A 139 1.75 9.26 -9.26
C ASP A 139 1.43 8.10 -10.24
N GLY A 140 1.58 6.86 -9.80
CA GLY A 140 1.40 5.65 -10.62
C GLY A 140 0.01 5.54 -11.29
N GLU A 141 -0.04 4.88 -12.47
CA GLU A 141 -1.23 4.70 -13.31
C GLU A 141 -2.41 3.98 -12.61
N TYR A 142 -2.11 3.24 -11.53
CA TYR A 142 -3.10 2.43 -10.81
C TYR A 142 -3.42 3.00 -9.42
N ASN A 143 -3.33 4.31 -9.26
CA ASN A 143 -3.89 4.99 -8.09
C ASN A 143 -5.41 4.99 -8.16
N LEU A 144 -6.10 4.90 -7.01
CA LEU A 144 -7.53 5.15 -6.94
C LEU A 144 -7.77 6.59 -6.50
N ASN A 145 -8.76 7.22 -7.13
CA ASN A 145 -9.06 8.63 -6.97
C ASN A 145 -10.54 8.86 -6.69
N ILE A 146 -10.85 9.92 -5.93
CA ILE A 146 -12.21 10.47 -5.77
C ILE A 146 -12.16 11.90 -6.31
N GLY A 147 -12.95 12.16 -7.35
CA GLY A 147 -12.98 13.50 -7.96
C GLY A 147 -11.61 14.01 -8.45
N GLY A 148 -10.72 13.10 -8.87
CA GLY A 148 -9.36 13.42 -9.33
C GLY A 148 -8.32 13.54 -8.21
N GLN A 149 -8.71 13.42 -6.94
CA GLN A 149 -7.79 13.41 -5.80
C GLN A 149 -7.47 11.98 -5.36
N LYS A 150 -6.19 11.69 -5.17
CA LYS A 150 -5.71 10.36 -4.76
C LYS A 150 -6.18 9.98 -3.37
N ILE A 151 -6.81 8.81 -3.28
CA ILE A 151 -7.16 8.17 -2.01
C ILE A 151 -6.36 6.89 -1.75
N VAL A 152 -5.92 6.20 -2.82
CA VAL A 152 -5.09 4.99 -2.69
C VAL A 152 -3.89 5.07 -3.61
N GLY A 153 -2.73 4.74 -3.06
CA GLY A 153 -1.54 4.40 -3.83
C GLY A 153 -1.35 2.90 -3.89
N THR A 154 -0.92 2.37 -5.04
CA THR A 154 -0.68 0.93 -5.23
C THR A 154 0.77 0.65 -5.62
N ALA A 155 1.25 -0.53 -5.26
CA ALA A 155 2.55 -1.06 -5.68
C ALA A 155 2.47 -2.58 -5.82
N GLN A 156 3.39 -3.17 -6.60
CA GLN A 156 3.49 -4.61 -6.69
C GLN A 156 4.93 -5.08 -6.90
N ARG A 157 5.14 -6.33 -6.56
CA ARG A 157 6.40 -7.05 -6.77
C ARG A 157 6.10 -8.48 -7.13
N VAL A 158 6.80 -9.01 -8.14
CA VAL A 158 6.78 -10.42 -8.48
C VAL A 158 8.07 -11.08 -7.98
N LEU A 159 7.93 -12.26 -7.42
CA LEU A 159 9.04 -13.07 -6.91
C LEU A 159 9.00 -14.44 -7.57
N LEU A 160 10.17 -14.93 -7.97
CA LEU A 160 10.31 -16.29 -8.51
C LEU A 160 10.25 -17.31 -7.36
N LYS A 161 9.65 -18.45 -7.66
CA LYS A 161 9.56 -19.58 -6.74
C LYS A 161 10.58 -20.65 -7.14
N LYS A 162 11.22 -21.30 -6.16
CA LYS A 162 12.06 -22.47 -6.42
C LYS A 162 11.22 -23.59 -7.03
N GLY A 163 11.63 -24.13 -8.17
CA GLY A 163 10.89 -25.20 -8.87
C GLY A 163 9.87 -24.69 -9.89
N GLY A 164 9.82 -23.39 -10.15
CA GLY A 164 8.92 -22.78 -11.13
C GLY A 164 7.71 -22.08 -10.52
N GLY A 165 7.09 -21.20 -11.31
CA GLY A 165 5.97 -20.35 -10.89
C GLY A 165 6.41 -19.03 -10.24
N GLN A 166 5.43 -18.21 -9.94
CA GLN A 166 5.60 -16.85 -9.42
C GLN A 166 4.71 -16.59 -8.23
N VAL A 167 5.19 -15.79 -7.30
CA VAL A 167 4.43 -15.22 -6.19
C VAL A 167 4.32 -13.73 -6.40
N VAL A 168 3.10 -13.20 -6.32
CA VAL A 168 2.82 -11.78 -6.46
C VAL A 168 2.58 -11.20 -5.07
N LEU A 169 3.19 -10.06 -4.81
CA LEU A 169 2.89 -9.17 -3.71
C LEU A 169 2.23 -7.93 -4.32
N SER A 170 0.94 -7.75 -4.09
CA SER A 170 0.20 -6.53 -4.43
C SER A 170 -0.05 -5.73 -3.15
N GLN A 171 0.28 -4.45 -3.15
CA GLN A 171 0.21 -3.57 -1.99
C GLN A 171 -0.68 -2.36 -2.28
N ALA A 172 -1.44 -1.92 -1.28
CA ALA A 172 -2.18 -0.66 -1.30
C ALA A 172 -1.95 0.13 -0.01
N CYS A 173 -1.93 1.45 -0.14
CA CYS A 173 -1.86 2.42 0.93
C CYS A 173 -3.09 3.33 0.82
N ILE A 174 -4.03 3.23 1.76
CA ILE A 174 -5.36 3.84 1.72
C ILE A 174 -5.41 4.99 2.73
N LEU A 175 -5.69 6.20 2.27
CA LEU A 175 -5.85 7.38 3.12
C LEU A 175 -7.24 7.34 3.78
N ILE A 176 -7.30 7.15 5.10
CA ILE A 176 -8.55 7.07 5.87
C ILE A 176 -8.84 8.41 6.57
N ASP A 177 -7.90 8.91 7.37
CA ASP A 177 -8.05 10.12 8.17
C ASP A 177 -6.67 10.80 8.35
N ALA A 178 -5.95 11.00 7.25
CA ALA A 178 -4.63 11.62 7.26
C ALA A 178 -4.71 13.10 6.89
N ASP A 179 -3.95 13.94 7.59
CA ASP A 179 -3.73 15.34 7.21
C ASP A 179 -2.85 15.39 5.95
N VAL A 180 -3.46 15.70 4.82
CA VAL A 180 -2.81 15.61 3.50
C VAL A 180 -1.63 16.56 3.34
N GLU A 181 -1.64 17.74 3.97
CA GLU A 181 -0.49 18.65 3.93
C GLU A 181 0.67 18.09 4.77
N LYS A 182 0.40 17.55 5.96
CA LYS A 182 1.44 16.97 6.82
C LYS A 182 2.08 15.73 6.25
N ILE A 183 1.33 14.88 5.53
CA ILE A 183 1.92 13.66 4.95
C ILE A 183 2.82 13.93 3.75
N VAL A 184 2.66 15.03 3.03
CA VAL A 184 3.54 15.37 1.89
C VAL A 184 4.83 16.07 2.30
N GLU A 185 4.88 16.69 3.48
CA GLU A 185 6.08 17.38 3.99
C GLU A 185 7.34 16.49 4.04
N PRO A 186 7.32 15.27 4.63
CA PRO A 186 8.51 14.42 4.65
C PRO A 186 8.91 13.91 3.26
N VAL A 187 7.97 13.81 2.32
CA VAL A 187 8.27 13.46 0.92
C VAL A 187 8.98 14.61 0.22
N ARG A 188 8.48 15.86 0.38
CA ARG A 188 9.14 17.07 -0.14
C ARG A 188 10.56 17.22 0.42
N MET A 189 10.72 17.06 1.73
CA MET A 189 12.02 17.07 2.40
C MET A 189 12.97 16.00 1.84
N CYS A 190 12.50 14.77 1.70
CA CYS A 190 13.28 13.68 1.13
C CYS A 190 13.69 13.98 -0.32
N ASN A 191 12.76 14.45 -1.15
CA ASN A 191 13.06 14.82 -2.54
C ASN A 191 14.12 15.92 -2.59
N GLN A 192 13.96 17.00 -1.84
CA GLN A 192 14.92 18.11 -1.80
C GLN A 192 16.32 17.64 -1.40
N LEU A 193 16.45 16.83 -0.34
CA LEU A 193 17.75 16.34 0.13
C LEU A 193 18.37 15.29 -0.81
N CYS A 194 17.56 14.64 -1.64
CA CYS A 194 18.04 13.72 -2.68
C CYS A 194 18.21 14.38 -4.05
N GLY A 195 18.03 15.71 -4.17
CA GLY A 195 18.23 16.46 -5.42
C GLY A 195 17.10 16.26 -6.44
N HIS A 196 15.87 16.05 -6.00
CA HIS A 196 14.70 15.96 -6.86
C HIS A 196 13.80 17.18 -6.70
N ASP A 197 13.34 17.74 -7.84
CA ASP A 197 12.50 18.94 -7.92
C ASP A 197 11.01 18.61 -8.17
N ASP A 198 10.55 17.42 -7.73
CA ASP A 198 9.16 17.01 -7.92
C ASP A 198 8.21 17.94 -7.13
N ASP A 199 7.22 18.52 -7.83
CA ASP A 199 6.17 19.37 -7.22
C ASP A 199 5.12 18.50 -6.56
N ILE A 200 5.36 18.08 -5.32
CA ILE A 200 4.42 17.26 -4.54
C ILE A 200 3.45 18.17 -3.79
N ARG A 201 2.14 17.95 -4.00
CA ARG A 201 1.06 18.77 -3.43
C ARG A 201 0.16 17.95 -2.50
N GLY A 202 -0.30 18.56 -1.40
CA GLY A 202 -1.24 17.96 -0.47
C GLY A 202 -2.67 17.91 -1.04
N ASP A 203 -3.11 19.00 -1.69
CA ASP A 203 -4.47 19.19 -2.20
C ASP A 203 -4.90 18.21 -3.31
N VAL A 204 -3.95 17.46 -3.91
CA VAL A 204 -4.24 16.38 -4.86
C VAL A 204 -4.50 15.02 -4.17
N HIS A 205 -4.53 15.00 -2.84
CA HIS A 205 -4.85 13.81 -2.05
C HIS A 205 -6.14 14.06 -1.26
N THR A 206 -6.86 12.97 -0.93
CA THR A 206 -8.06 13.06 -0.11
C THR A 206 -8.20 11.84 0.78
N PRO A 207 -8.51 12.00 2.09
CA PRO A 207 -8.81 10.87 2.96
C PRO A 207 -10.29 10.47 2.87
N LEU A 208 -10.56 9.18 3.13
CA LEU A 208 -11.92 8.59 3.08
C LEU A 208 -12.93 9.37 3.94
N PHE A 209 -12.52 9.80 5.12
CA PHE A 209 -13.42 10.48 6.07
C PHE A 209 -13.86 11.89 5.65
N HIS A 210 -13.38 12.40 4.53
CA HIS A 210 -13.94 13.59 3.88
C HIS A 210 -15.16 13.27 2.99
N HIS A 211 -15.40 11.99 2.67
CA HIS A 211 -16.42 11.54 1.71
C HIS A 211 -17.54 10.71 2.33
N ILE A 212 -17.42 10.34 3.61
CA ILE A 212 -18.45 9.59 4.34
C ILE A 212 -18.79 10.29 5.65
N SER A 213 -20.07 10.21 6.06
CA SER A 213 -20.55 10.82 7.31
C SER A 213 -20.12 10.02 8.53
N ASP A 214 -20.16 8.70 8.41
CA ASP A 214 -19.75 7.80 9.47
C ASP A 214 -18.22 7.68 9.50
N ARG A 215 -17.68 7.53 10.72
CA ARG A 215 -16.24 7.28 10.92
C ARG A 215 -16.04 5.88 11.51
N PRO A 216 -16.12 4.82 10.69
CA PRO A 216 -15.94 3.46 11.18
C PRO A 216 -14.57 3.26 11.81
N SER A 217 -14.51 2.39 12.81
CA SER A 217 -13.23 2.03 13.45
C SER A 217 -12.31 1.30 12.47
N VAL A 218 -11.00 1.27 12.77
CA VAL A 218 -10.01 0.54 11.98
C VAL A 218 -10.37 -0.94 11.85
N ASP A 219 -10.88 -1.57 12.94
CA ASP A 219 -11.35 -2.95 12.90
C ASP A 219 -12.53 -3.15 11.96
N SER A 220 -13.48 -2.21 11.93
CA SER A 220 -14.62 -2.24 11.00
C SER A 220 -14.15 -2.09 9.55
N LEU A 221 -13.22 -1.17 9.26
CA LEU A 221 -12.62 -1.01 7.94
C LEU A 221 -11.85 -2.25 7.51
N PHE A 222 -11.12 -2.91 8.41
CA PHE A 222 -10.45 -4.20 8.13
C PHE A 222 -11.45 -5.32 7.81
N GLN A 223 -12.60 -5.35 8.48
CA GLN A 223 -13.67 -6.31 8.17
C GLN A 223 -14.25 -6.05 6.78
N GLN A 224 -14.52 -4.79 6.43
CA GLN A 224 -15.05 -4.41 5.12
C GLN A 224 -14.05 -4.70 3.99
N LEU A 225 -12.75 -4.40 4.17
CA LEU A 225 -11.69 -4.78 3.23
C LEU A 225 -11.62 -6.30 3.04
N THR A 226 -11.74 -7.06 4.14
CA THR A 226 -11.77 -8.53 4.07
C THR A 226 -13.01 -9.02 3.32
N SER A 227 -14.18 -8.39 3.55
CA SER A 227 -15.43 -8.72 2.85
C SER A 227 -15.31 -8.45 1.35
N ALA A 228 -14.77 -7.29 0.95
CA ALA A 228 -14.55 -6.93 -0.44
C ALA A 228 -13.62 -7.94 -1.14
N PHE A 229 -12.51 -8.31 -0.46
CA PHE A 229 -11.58 -9.32 -0.94
C PHE A 229 -12.27 -10.68 -1.17
N LEU A 230 -13.09 -11.15 -0.22
CA LEU A 230 -13.80 -12.44 -0.34
C LEU A 230 -14.92 -12.39 -1.39
N THR A 231 -15.51 -11.23 -1.63
CA THR A 231 -16.53 -11.05 -2.67
C THR A 231 -15.91 -11.16 -4.06
N HIS A 232 -14.77 -10.50 -4.27
CA HIS A 232 -14.04 -10.56 -5.53
C HIS A 232 -13.53 -11.97 -5.84
N ALA A 233 -12.98 -12.68 -4.84
CA ALA A 233 -12.48 -14.04 -4.99
C ALA A 233 -13.56 -15.11 -5.31
N LYS A 234 -14.86 -14.78 -5.18
CA LYS A 234 -15.98 -15.68 -5.55
C LYS A 234 -16.47 -15.45 -6.98
N THR A 235 -16.07 -14.35 -7.61
CA THR A 235 -16.50 -13.97 -8.96
C THR A 235 -15.51 -14.40 -10.04
N GLU A 236 -14.32 -14.82 -9.67
CA GLU A 236 -13.31 -15.48 -10.51
C GLU A 236 -13.37 -17.03 -10.40
#